data_8d52ff110b7df8a753d374fc5f9f3993
#
_entry.id   8d52ff110b7df8a753d374fc5f9f3993
#
_cell.length_a   1.000
_cell.length_b   1.000
_cell.length_c   1.000
_cell.angle_alpha   90.00
_cell.angle_beta   90.00
_cell.angle_gamma   90.00
#
_symmetry.space_group_name_H-M   'P 1'
#
loop_
_entity.id
_entity.type
_entity.pdbx_description
1 polymer ?
#
loop_
_entity_poly.entity_id
_entity_poly.type
_entity_poly.pdbx_seq_one_letter_code
_entity_poly.pdbx_strand_id
1 'polypeptide(L)'
;LKMANYDPLTGLPNRDLFYTTLQMGLTQAALRDWQLAVVTIGLNDFKNINLTWGHLMGDKVLAEFSQRLSNCLNVSDTLGRMDGDELALILMIRKGQAGPRQMVDRIREVLRDPFKLHGHDTPMTASYGIALYPDDGAEAHRLIKHANTAMGLAKQAGKDTYRFYTAQMNVEVMARQELETALRDAVRKQAFEVYYQPKIGLADGRICGVEALLRWHRPGHAAVSPAVFVPLLESLGLISRVGQWVIDRVCSQIAQWQRSGLGSLQVAVNVSAQQICEGDLVNDIERSLKAHQLDPHLLEVELTEGSLMENTPHTVSSLLTLRDIGVKISIDDFGTGY
;
A
#
# COMPACT_ATOMS: atom_id res chain seq x y z
N LEU A 1 16.15 36.54 6.80
CA LEU A 1 15.23 36.34 5.65
C LEU A 1 15.38 34.95 4.98
N LYS A 2 16.59 34.36 4.93
CA LYS A 2 16.77 33.00 4.35
C LYS A 2 16.07 31.87 5.16
N MET A 3 16.00 31.96 6.49
CA MET A 3 15.38 30.94 7.33
C MET A 3 13.84 30.88 7.24
N ALA A 4 13.18 31.94 6.76
CA ALA A 4 11.70 31.95 6.68
C ALA A 4 11.14 31.28 5.40
N ASN A 5 11.96 31.14 4.35
CA ASN A 5 11.50 30.74 3.03
C ASN A 5 12.09 29.40 2.51
N TYR A 6 13.08 28.86 3.21
CA TYR A 6 13.77 27.62 2.81
C TYR A 6 13.70 26.57 3.90
N ASP A 7 13.60 25.33 3.49
CA ASP A 7 13.66 24.18 4.37
C ASP A 7 15.10 23.98 4.90
N PRO A 8 15.31 23.91 6.22
CA PRO A 8 16.67 23.85 6.79
C PRO A 8 17.39 22.54 6.52
N LEU A 9 16.67 21.44 6.27
CA LEU A 9 17.25 20.12 6.01
C LEU A 9 17.73 19.98 4.57
N THR A 10 16.89 20.38 3.62
CA THR A 10 17.12 20.15 2.19
C THR A 10 17.69 21.37 1.46
N GLY A 11 17.55 22.56 2.05
CA GLY A 11 17.91 23.84 1.41
C GLY A 11 16.96 24.25 0.28
N LEU A 12 15.90 23.49 0.03
CA LEU A 12 14.90 23.79 -0.97
C LEU A 12 13.94 24.89 -0.50
N PRO A 13 13.27 25.62 -1.43
CA PRO A 13 12.09 26.38 -1.10
C PRO A 13 11.12 25.61 -0.20
N ASN A 14 10.70 26.23 0.91
CA ASN A 14 9.67 25.66 1.74
C ASN A 14 8.29 25.81 1.08
N ARG A 15 7.26 25.30 1.72
CA ARG A 15 5.89 25.34 1.23
C ARG A 15 5.43 26.75 0.86
N ASP A 16 5.72 27.76 1.67
CA ASP A 16 5.25 29.12 1.47
C ASP A 16 5.93 29.79 0.27
N LEU A 17 7.25 29.63 0.15
CA LEU A 17 7.98 30.13 -1.01
C LEU A 17 7.59 29.39 -2.29
N PHE A 18 7.36 28.08 -2.22
CA PHE A 18 6.89 27.28 -3.35
C PHE A 18 5.53 27.78 -3.84
N TYR A 19 4.56 28.00 -2.93
CA TYR A 19 3.25 28.57 -3.28
C TYR A 19 3.35 29.94 -3.94
N THR A 20 4.16 30.82 -3.39
CA THR A 20 4.39 32.15 -3.96
C THR A 20 4.98 32.06 -5.36
N THR A 21 5.98 31.18 -5.55
CA THR A 21 6.61 30.96 -6.86
C THR A 21 5.62 30.36 -7.86
N LEU A 22 4.77 29.43 -7.42
CA LEU A 22 3.73 28.85 -8.27
C LEU A 22 2.72 29.90 -8.73
N GLN A 23 2.26 30.77 -7.84
CA GLN A 23 1.35 31.88 -8.21
C GLN A 23 1.98 32.82 -9.25
N MET A 24 3.25 33.17 -9.08
CA MET A 24 3.98 33.97 -10.06
C MET A 24 4.10 33.24 -11.41
N GLY A 25 4.41 31.93 -11.37
CA GLY A 25 4.48 31.09 -12.57
C GLY A 25 3.14 31.01 -13.31
N LEU A 26 2.02 30.87 -12.59
CA LEU A 26 0.68 30.85 -13.16
C LEU A 26 0.32 32.18 -13.85
N THR A 27 0.68 33.31 -13.22
CA THR A 27 0.48 34.63 -13.81
C THR A 27 1.27 34.78 -15.12
N GLN A 28 2.53 34.32 -15.13
CA GLN A 28 3.34 34.32 -16.35
C GLN A 28 2.80 33.41 -17.44
N ALA A 29 2.35 32.22 -17.07
CA ALA A 29 1.78 31.24 -17.99
C ALA A 29 0.51 31.81 -18.67
N ALA A 30 -0.38 32.44 -17.89
CA ALA A 30 -1.57 33.09 -18.38
C ALA A 30 -1.27 34.24 -19.39
N LEU A 31 -0.26 35.07 -19.10
CA LEU A 31 0.12 36.18 -19.96
C LEU A 31 0.76 35.75 -21.29
N ARG A 32 1.38 34.56 -21.31
CA ARG A 32 2.18 34.10 -22.45
C ARG A 32 1.57 32.92 -23.20
N ASP A 33 0.38 32.48 -22.80
CA ASP A 33 -0.28 31.26 -23.32
C ASP A 33 0.62 30.02 -23.21
N TRP A 34 1.28 29.91 -22.06
CA TRP A 34 2.11 28.74 -21.73
C TRP A 34 1.34 27.77 -20.85
N GLN A 35 1.72 26.49 -20.91
CA GLN A 35 1.30 25.53 -19.92
C GLN A 35 2.27 25.48 -18.74
N LEU A 36 1.77 25.08 -17.60
CA LEU A 36 2.57 24.81 -16.40
C LEU A 36 2.14 23.48 -15.81
N ALA A 37 3.11 22.65 -15.40
CA ALA A 37 2.82 21.45 -14.64
C ALA A 37 3.27 21.61 -13.20
N VAL A 38 2.44 21.14 -12.28
CA VAL A 38 2.79 20.85 -10.89
C VAL A 38 2.97 19.34 -10.78
N VAL A 39 4.16 18.91 -10.36
CA VAL A 39 4.46 17.49 -10.10
C VAL A 39 4.72 17.33 -8.62
N THR A 40 3.89 16.56 -7.93
CA THR A 40 4.16 16.15 -6.55
C THR A 40 4.88 14.82 -6.54
N ILE A 41 5.86 14.68 -5.66
CA ILE A 41 6.79 13.57 -5.62
C ILE A 41 6.86 13.07 -4.18
N GLY A 42 6.53 11.82 -3.95
CA GLY A 42 6.61 11.21 -2.63
C GLY A 42 7.52 9.99 -2.64
N LEU A 43 8.50 9.94 -1.74
CA LEU A 43 9.35 8.76 -1.56
C LEU A 43 8.50 7.56 -1.13
N ASN A 44 8.76 6.43 -1.76
CA ASN A 44 8.13 5.19 -1.36
C ASN A 44 8.86 4.59 -0.16
N ASP A 45 8.11 4.03 0.77
CA ASP A 45 8.62 3.32 1.96
C ASP A 45 9.53 4.14 2.89
N PHE A 46 9.52 5.47 2.79
CA PHE A 46 10.32 6.34 3.64
C PHE A 46 10.06 6.13 5.14
N LYS A 47 8.81 5.83 5.52
CA LYS A 47 8.46 5.49 6.90
C LYS A 47 9.24 4.26 7.40
N ASN A 48 9.43 3.26 6.55
CA ASN A 48 10.19 2.05 6.90
C ASN A 48 11.67 2.37 7.10
N ILE A 49 12.23 3.31 6.33
CA ILE A 49 13.60 3.80 6.56
C ILE A 49 13.72 4.41 7.95
N ASN A 50 12.77 5.27 8.34
CA ASN A 50 12.78 5.87 9.67
C ASN A 50 12.62 4.84 10.80
N LEU A 51 11.78 3.83 10.61
CA LEU A 51 11.57 2.77 11.58
C LEU A 51 12.79 1.86 11.73
N THR A 52 13.47 1.54 10.62
CA THR A 52 14.59 0.60 10.61
C THR A 52 15.91 1.27 10.99
N TRP A 53 16.17 2.49 10.47
CA TRP A 53 17.47 3.16 10.54
C TRP A 53 17.45 4.45 11.39
N GLY A 54 16.27 4.84 11.91
CA GLY A 54 16.07 6.05 12.70
C GLY A 54 15.95 7.33 11.86
N HIS A 55 15.39 8.37 12.49
CA HIS A 55 15.10 9.66 11.83
C HIS A 55 16.33 10.36 11.26
N LEU A 56 17.51 10.25 11.93
CA LEU A 56 18.75 10.86 11.42
C LEU A 56 19.18 10.28 10.06
N MET A 57 18.90 9.00 9.82
CA MET A 57 19.18 8.39 8.52
C MET A 57 18.15 8.80 7.49
N GLY A 58 16.86 8.87 7.87
CA GLY A 58 15.81 9.42 7.00
C GLY A 58 16.13 10.86 6.56
N ASP A 59 16.62 11.70 7.45
CA ASP A 59 17.03 13.06 7.12
C ASP A 59 18.16 13.07 6.08
N LYS A 60 19.16 12.20 6.19
CA LYS A 60 20.22 12.06 5.18
C LYS A 60 19.67 11.61 3.83
N VAL A 61 18.73 10.65 3.83
CA VAL A 61 18.08 10.20 2.60
C VAL A 61 17.32 11.34 1.94
N LEU A 62 16.54 12.11 2.71
CA LEU A 62 15.81 13.27 2.18
C LEU A 62 16.72 14.35 1.62
N ALA A 63 17.82 14.66 2.30
CA ALA A 63 18.80 15.64 1.82
C ALA A 63 19.44 15.16 0.50
N GLU A 64 19.86 13.90 0.43
CA GLU A 64 20.43 13.31 -0.79
C GLU A 64 19.43 13.23 -1.92
N PHE A 65 18.20 12.79 -1.63
CA PHE A 65 17.09 12.75 -2.59
C PHE A 65 16.85 14.13 -3.21
N SER A 66 16.73 15.15 -2.36
CA SER A 66 16.53 16.54 -2.78
C SER A 66 17.68 17.04 -3.65
N GLN A 67 18.90 16.70 -3.30
CA GLN A 67 20.10 17.06 -4.08
C GLN A 67 20.13 16.37 -5.45
N ARG A 68 19.82 15.07 -5.50
CA ARG A 68 19.76 14.31 -6.76
C ARG A 68 18.71 14.90 -7.70
N LEU A 69 17.53 15.22 -7.18
CA LEU A 69 16.46 15.84 -7.97
C LEU A 69 16.88 17.24 -8.46
N SER A 70 17.43 18.07 -7.60
CA SER A 70 17.89 19.41 -7.97
C SER A 70 18.90 19.39 -9.12
N ASN A 71 19.78 18.38 -9.15
CA ASN A 71 20.79 18.24 -10.19
C ASN A 71 20.23 17.89 -11.58
N CYS A 72 19.00 17.36 -11.67
CA CYS A 72 18.38 17.05 -12.94
C CYS A 72 17.40 18.12 -13.45
N LEU A 73 17.25 19.24 -12.71
CA LEU A 73 16.35 20.31 -13.07
C LEU A 73 17.02 21.39 -13.93
N ASN A 74 16.19 22.10 -14.71
CA ASN A 74 16.64 23.29 -15.43
C ASN A 74 16.52 24.53 -14.53
N VAL A 75 17.18 25.62 -14.91
CA VAL A 75 17.16 26.90 -14.16
C VAL A 75 15.74 27.50 -14.04
N SER A 76 14.85 27.15 -14.97
CA SER A 76 13.46 27.60 -14.98
C SER A 76 12.54 26.77 -14.08
N ASP A 77 12.99 25.62 -13.62
CA ASP A 77 12.21 24.71 -12.83
C ASP A 77 12.37 25.03 -11.34
N THR A 78 11.34 24.82 -10.55
CA THR A 78 11.40 25.10 -9.11
C THR A 78 11.01 23.84 -8.35
N LEU A 79 11.94 23.31 -7.55
CA LEU A 79 11.68 22.22 -6.62
C LEU A 79 11.51 22.81 -5.21
N GLY A 80 10.51 22.33 -4.48
CA GLY A 80 10.25 22.72 -3.10
C GLY A 80 9.93 21.53 -2.21
N ARG A 81 10.18 21.65 -0.92
CA ARG A 81 9.74 20.68 0.09
C ARG A 81 8.39 21.11 0.65
N MET A 82 7.43 20.21 0.59
CA MET A 82 6.05 20.50 0.98
C MET A 82 5.78 20.06 2.43
N ASP A 83 6.01 18.80 2.74
CA ASP A 83 5.86 18.23 4.08
C ASP A 83 6.51 16.84 4.12
N GLY A 84 7.10 16.46 5.27
CA GLY A 84 7.66 15.12 5.48
C GLY A 84 8.64 14.70 4.37
N ASP A 85 8.25 13.66 3.63
CA ASP A 85 8.97 13.09 2.48
C ASP A 85 8.42 13.57 1.12
N GLU A 86 7.54 14.56 1.11
CA GLU A 86 6.90 15.07 -0.10
C GLU A 86 7.63 16.30 -0.65
N LEU A 87 8.04 16.20 -1.91
CA LEU A 87 8.57 17.30 -2.70
C LEU A 87 7.54 17.70 -3.76
N ALA A 88 7.63 18.94 -4.23
CA ALA A 88 6.84 19.41 -5.36
C ALA A 88 7.72 20.16 -6.36
N LEU A 89 7.38 20.05 -7.65
CA LEU A 89 8.12 20.60 -8.75
C LEU A 89 7.19 21.44 -9.63
N ILE A 90 7.63 22.65 -9.98
CA ILE A 90 6.98 23.53 -10.96
C ILE A 90 7.77 23.42 -12.26
N LEU A 91 7.09 23.05 -13.34
CA LEU A 91 7.64 23.00 -14.69
C LEU A 91 6.90 23.97 -15.59
N MET A 92 7.64 24.92 -16.18
CA MET A 92 7.10 25.81 -17.23
C MET A 92 7.23 25.10 -18.58
N ILE A 93 6.11 24.79 -19.21
CA ILE A 93 6.07 24.04 -20.46
C ILE A 93 5.93 25.02 -21.63
N ARG A 94 7.00 25.14 -22.42
CA ARG A 94 7.02 25.95 -23.66
C ARG A 94 7.00 25.02 -24.86
N LYS A 95 6.54 25.52 -26.02
CA LYS A 95 6.60 24.76 -27.28
C LYS A 95 8.01 24.22 -27.53
N GLY A 96 8.13 22.88 -27.74
CA GLY A 96 9.40 22.22 -28.01
C GLY A 96 10.25 21.86 -26.78
N GLN A 97 9.78 22.15 -25.56
CA GLN A 97 10.42 21.68 -24.34
C GLN A 97 9.91 20.32 -23.88
N ALA A 98 10.74 19.64 -23.08
CA ALA A 98 10.38 18.39 -22.43
C ALA A 98 9.15 18.56 -21.53
N GLY A 99 8.15 17.71 -21.71
CA GLY A 99 6.95 17.70 -20.88
C GLY A 99 7.19 17.04 -19.51
N PRO A 100 6.18 17.08 -18.60
CA PRO A 100 6.30 16.54 -17.26
C PRO A 100 6.61 15.03 -17.23
N ARG A 101 6.15 14.28 -18.23
CA ARG A 101 6.47 12.85 -18.38
C ARG A 101 7.98 12.61 -18.51
N GLN A 102 8.62 13.34 -19.43
CA GLN A 102 10.07 13.20 -19.65
C GLN A 102 10.87 13.63 -18.42
N MET A 103 10.39 14.61 -17.67
CA MET A 103 11.01 15.01 -16.40
C MET A 103 10.90 13.90 -15.36
N VAL A 104 9.74 13.30 -15.21
CA VAL A 104 9.55 12.16 -14.30
C VAL A 104 10.46 10.99 -14.69
N ASP A 105 10.54 10.66 -15.98
CA ASP A 105 11.43 9.58 -16.46
C ASP A 105 12.92 9.89 -16.13
N ARG A 106 13.35 11.15 -16.26
CA ARG A 106 14.70 11.59 -15.85
C ARG A 106 14.92 11.45 -14.35
N ILE A 107 13.95 11.83 -13.53
CA ILE A 107 14.02 11.68 -12.08
C ILE A 107 14.11 10.19 -11.71
N ARG A 108 13.29 9.34 -12.31
CA ARG A 108 13.33 7.89 -12.07
C ARG A 108 14.70 7.29 -12.44
N GLU A 109 15.31 7.74 -13.53
CA GLU A 109 16.65 7.29 -13.90
C GLU A 109 17.70 7.63 -12.83
N VAL A 110 17.65 8.85 -12.30
CA VAL A 110 18.56 9.30 -11.23
C VAL A 110 18.34 8.53 -9.91
N LEU A 111 17.13 8.04 -9.68
CA LEU A 111 16.79 7.25 -8.47
C LEU A 111 17.15 5.76 -8.60
N ARG A 112 17.55 5.28 -9.78
CA ARG A 112 18.07 3.91 -9.93
C ARG A 112 19.35 3.66 -9.14
N ASP A 113 20.15 4.70 -8.95
CA ASP A 113 21.33 4.60 -8.10
C ASP A 113 20.89 4.43 -6.64
N PRO A 114 21.26 3.33 -5.97
CA PRO A 114 20.83 3.07 -4.60
C PRO A 114 21.36 4.12 -3.63
N PHE A 115 20.67 4.28 -2.51
CA PHE A 115 21.12 5.11 -1.40
C PHE A 115 22.00 4.28 -0.48
N LYS A 116 23.11 4.86 -0.01
CA LYS A 116 24.04 4.18 0.89
C LYS A 116 23.66 4.41 2.35
N LEU A 117 23.02 3.41 2.97
CA LEU A 117 22.60 3.45 4.37
C LEU A 117 23.49 2.52 5.20
N HIS A 118 24.34 3.08 6.07
CA HIS A 118 25.30 2.32 6.88
C HIS A 118 26.15 1.30 6.09
N GLY A 119 26.51 1.65 4.83
CA GLY A 119 27.30 0.77 3.96
C GLY A 119 26.49 -0.24 3.14
N HIS A 120 25.17 -0.26 3.31
CA HIS A 120 24.25 -1.08 2.51
C HIS A 120 23.64 -0.26 1.39
N ASP A 121 23.63 -0.83 0.20
CA ASP A 121 22.96 -0.25 -0.97
C ASP A 121 21.45 -0.50 -0.86
N THR A 122 20.70 0.57 -0.64
CA THR A 122 19.24 0.53 -0.45
C THR A 122 18.57 1.16 -1.67
N PRO A 123 17.88 0.38 -2.52
CA PRO A 123 17.12 0.93 -3.62
C PRO A 123 15.91 1.69 -3.08
N MET A 124 15.64 2.85 -3.65
CA MET A 124 14.48 3.66 -3.30
C MET A 124 13.78 4.13 -4.57
N THR A 125 12.47 4.20 -4.51
CA THR A 125 11.64 4.67 -5.59
C THR A 125 10.76 5.82 -5.13
N ALA A 126 10.14 6.53 -6.07
CA ALA A 126 9.17 7.58 -5.77
C ALA A 126 7.90 7.40 -6.60
N SER A 127 6.80 7.94 -6.11
CA SER A 127 5.54 8.03 -6.84
C SER A 127 5.24 9.47 -7.17
N TYR A 128 4.62 9.71 -8.33
CA TYR A 128 4.45 11.05 -8.86
C TYR A 128 3.00 11.32 -9.23
N GLY A 129 2.53 12.53 -8.89
CA GLY A 129 1.25 13.03 -9.34
C GLY A 129 1.43 14.32 -10.13
N ILE A 130 0.73 14.45 -11.25
CA ILE A 130 0.91 15.54 -12.21
C ILE A 130 -0.43 16.24 -12.43
N ALA A 131 -0.44 17.55 -12.25
CA ALA A 131 -1.56 18.41 -12.61
C ALA A 131 -1.11 19.52 -13.56
N LEU A 132 -1.92 19.80 -14.57
CA LEU A 132 -1.60 20.74 -15.65
C LEU A 132 -2.45 22.03 -15.54
N TYR A 133 -1.80 23.18 -15.66
CA TYR A 133 -2.45 24.44 -15.92
C TYR A 133 -2.53 24.64 -17.45
N PRO A 134 -3.66 25.10 -18.01
CA PRO A 134 -4.91 25.47 -17.31
C PRO A 134 -5.89 24.32 -17.09
N ASP A 135 -5.66 23.14 -17.65
CA ASP A 135 -6.64 22.06 -17.81
C ASP A 135 -7.15 21.52 -16.46
N ASP A 136 -6.26 21.36 -15.48
CA ASP A 136 -6.58 20.80 -14.16
C ASP A 136 -6.87 21.87 -13.11
N GLY A 137 -6.74 23.15 -13.45
CA GLY A 137 -7.04 24.26 -12.57
C GLY A 137 -6.24 25.52 -12.86
N ALA A 138 -6.76 26.65 -12.39
CA ALA A 138 -6.14 27.96 -12.57
C ALA A 138 -5.48 28.51 -11.29
N GLU A 139 -5.69 27.86 -10.15
CA GLU A 139 -5.22 28.32 -8.84
C GLU A 139 -4.16 27.39 -8.25
N ALA A 140 -3.14 27.95 -7.61
CA ALA A 140 -2.01 27.20 -7.07
C ALA A 140 -2.44 26.07 -6.12
N HIS A 141 -3.33 26.37 -5.16
CA HIS A 141 -3.79 25.36 -4.19
C HIS A 141 -4.56 24.22 -4.85
N ARG A 142 -5.32 24.52 -5.92
CA ARG A 142 -6.09 23.51 -6.64
C ARG A 142 -5.17 22.57 -7.42
N LEU A 143 -4.16 23.10 -8.10
CA LEU A 143 -3.19 22.30 -8.83
C LEU A 143 -2.37 21.39 -7.90
N ILE A 144 -1.92 21.92 -6.77
CA ILE A 144 -1.19 21.11 -5.77
C ILE A 144 -2.11 20.00 -5.22
N LYS A 145 -3.36 20.32 -4.86
CA LYS A 145 -4.33 19.32 -4.39
C LYS A 145 -4.56 18.23 -5.43
N HIS A 146 -4.71 18.59 -6.70
CA HIS A 146 -4.93 17.65 -7.79
C HIS A 146 -3.70 16.79 -8.05
N ALA A 147 -2.50 17.37 -8.04
CA ALA A 147 -1.27 16.61 -8.15
C ALA A 147 -1.10 15.63 -6.97
N ASN A 148 -1.39 16.05 -5.73
CA ASN A 148 -1.37 15.16 -4.56
C ASN A 148 -2.38 14.01 -4.67
N THR A 149 -3.58 14.27 -5.15
CA THR A 149 -4.58 13.23 -5.42
C THR A 149 -4.03 12.19 -6.40
N ALA A 150 -3.43 12.64 -7.49
CA ALA A 150 -2.85 11.75 -8.50
C ALA A 150 -1.64 10.96 -7.95
N MET A 151 -0.77 11.59 -7.13
CA MET A 151 0.36 10.93 -6.46
C MET A 151 -0.12 9.85 -5.48
N GLY A 152 -1.14 10.13 -4.69
CA GLY A 152 -1.72 9.15 -3.76
C GLY A 152 -2.22 7.90 -4.48
N LEU A 153 -2.90 8.07 -5.62
CA LEU A 153 -3.34 6.96 -6.47
C LEU A 153 -2.18 6.25 -7.18
N ALA A 154 -1.10 6.95 -7.52
CA ALA A 154 0.12 6.33 -8.04
C ALA A 154 0.79 5.44 -6.98
N LYS A 155 0.90 5.90 -5.72
CA LYS A 155 1.40 5.09 -4.59
C LYS A 155 0.59 3.79 -4.40
N GLN A 156 -0.72 3.85 -4.59
CA GLN A 156 -1.63 2.70 -4.44
C GLN A 156 -1.56 1.72 -5.62
N ALA A 157 -1.26 2.21 -6.82
CA ALA A 157 -1.23 1.39 -8.05
C ALA A 157 0.04 0.55 -8.22
N GLY A 158 0.89 0.45 -7.19
CA GLY A 158 2.11 -0.38 -7.22
C GLY A 158 3.39 0.40 -7.02
N LYS A 159 3.31 1.68 -6.65
CA LYS A 159 4.48 2.57 -6.44
C LYS A 159 5.33 2.74 -7.71
N ASP A 160 6.45 3.44 -7.62
CA ASP A 160 7.38 3.73 -8.73
C ASP A 160 6.68 4.02 -10.08
N THR A 161 5.61 4.80 -10.02
CA THR A 161 4.80 5.17 -11.19
C THR A 161 4.32 6.61 -11.08
N TYR A 162 3.82 7.15 -12.18
CA TYR A 162 3.20 8.47 -12.19
C TYR A 162 1.75 8.41 -12.68
N ARG A 163 0.94 9.36 -12.24
CA ARG A 163 -0.40 9.58 -12.76
C ARG A 163 -0.62 11.06 -13.07
N PHE A 164 -1.23 11.33 -14.22
CA PHE A 164 -1.83 12.63 -14.49
C PHE A 164 -3.17 12.70 -13.78
N TYR A 165 -3.47 13.87 -13.21
CA TYR A 165 -4.75 14.09 -12.58
C TYR A 165 -5.89 13.95 -13.60
N THR A 166 -7.00 13.41 -13.15
CA THR A 166 -8.28 13.43 -13.85
C THR A 166 -9.38 13.70 -12.82
N ALA A 167 -10.46 14.37 -13.23
CA ALA A 167 -11.58 14.67 -12.33
C ALA A 167 -12.19 13.41 -11.68
N GLN A 168 -12.13 12.27 -12.39
CA GLN A 168 -12.59 10.97 -11.90
C GLN A 168 -11.82 10.50 -10.66
N MET A 169 -10.56 10.89 -10.49
CA MET A 169 -9.74 10.52 -9.34
C MET A 169 -10.29 11.03 -8.00
N ASN A 170 -10.97 12.18 -7.99
CA ASN A 170 -11.63 12.65 -6.77
C ASN A 170 -12.76 11.72 -6.33
N VAL A 171 -13.50 11.16 -7.29
CA VAL A 171 -14.57 10.18 -7.03
C VAL A 171 -13.96 8.89 -6.49
N GLU A 172 -12.86 8.41 -7.08
CA GLU A 172 -12.14 7.22 -6.61
C GLU A 172 -11.64 7.38 -5.17
N VAL A 173 -11.04 8.53 -4.84
CA VAL A 173 -10.56 8.81 -3.49
C VAL A 173 -11.70 8.87 -2.49
N MET A 174 -12.82 9.54 -2.82
CA MET A 174 -14.00 9.61 -1.95
C MET A 174 -14.61 8.23 -1.73
N ALA A 175 -14.79 7.45 -2.81
CA ALA A 175 -15.33 6.09 -2.72
C ALA A 175 -14.45 5.18 -1.84
N ARG A 176 -13.12 5.33 -1.95
CA ARG A 176 -12.17 4.59 -1.10
C ARG A 176 -12.30 4.99 0.37
N GLN A 177 -12.36 6.30 0.69
CA GLN A 177 -12.52 6.77 2.07
C GLN A 177 -13.83 6.28 2.69
N GLU A 178 -14.91 6.28 1.91
CA GLU A 178 -16.19 5.71 2.34
C GLU A 178 -16.06 4.21 2.63
N LEU A 179 -15.36 3.49 1.74
CA LEU A 179 -15.14 2.06 1.90
C LEU A 179 -14.28 1.74 3.14
N GLU A 180 -13.22 2.50 3.39
CA GLU A 180 -12.37 2.36 4.58
C GLU A 180 -13.16 2.61 5.88
N THR A 181 -14.01 3.62 5.90
CA THR A 181 -14.89 3.93 7.03
C THR A 181 -15.88 2.79 7.29
N ALA A 182 -16.52 2.31 6.24
CA ALA A 182 -17.45 1.19 6.32
C ALA A 182 -16.76 -0.12 6.76
N LEU A 183 -15.51 -0.34 6.33
CA LEU A 183 -14.72 -1.51 6.69
C LEU A 183 -14.33 -1.50 8.18
N ARG A 184 -13.91 -0.35 8.72
CA ARG A 184 -13.66 -0.19 10.18
C ARG A 184 -14.92 -0.51 11.00
N ASP A 185 -16.07 -0.08 10.55
CA ASP A 185 -17.36 -0.37 11.17
C ASP A 185 -17.69 -1.86 11.09
N ALA A 186 -17.47 -2.49 9.93
CA ALA A 186 -17.68 -3.93 9.74
C ALA A 186 -16.79 -4.77 10.66
N VAL A 187 -15.52 -4.40 10.83
CA VAL A 187 -14.61 -5.07 11.78
C VAL A 187 -15.11 -4.95 13.22
N ARG A 188 -15.58 -3.76 13.61
CA ARG A 188 -16.12 -3.53 14.95
C ARG A 188 -17.37 -4.35 15.23
N LYS A 189 -18.26 -4.49 14.23
CA LYS A 189 -19.53 -5.20 14.31
C LYS A 189 -19.43 -6.69 13.96
N GLN A 190 -18.23 -7.15 13.55
CA GLN A 190 -18.02 -8.51 13.00
C GLN A 190 -19.00 -8.84 11.86
N ALA A 191 -19.25 -7.86 10.98
CA ALA A 191 -20.20 -7.94 9.89
C ALA A 191 -19.58 -8.59 8.63
N PHE A 192 -18.93 -9.73 8.82
CA PHE A 192 -18.36 -10.57 7.77
C PHE A 192 -19.06 -11.94 7.78
N GLU A 193 -18.95 -12.64 6.67
CA GLU A 193 -19.38 -14.01 6.51
C GLU A 193 -18.23 -14.87 6.00
N VAL A 194 -18.24 -16.15 6.37
CA VAL A 194 -17.29 -17.14 5.85
C VAL A 194 -18.06 -18.10 4.96
N TYR A 195 -17.68 -18.14 3.69
CA TYR A 195 -18.20 -19.11 2.72
C TYR A 195 -17.19 -20.25 2.58
N TYR A 196 -17.66 -21.41 2.20
CA TYR A 196 -16.84 -22.61 2.11
C TYR A 196 -16.90 -23.16 0.69
N GLN A 197 -15.77 -23.19 -0.01
CA GLN A 197 -15.68 -23.72 -1.36
C GLN A 197 -15.11 -25.15 -1.31
N PRO A 198 -15.82 -26.17 -1.86
CA PRO A 198 -15.35 -27.54 -1.83
C PRO A 198 -14.07 -27.74 -2.67
N LYS A 199 -13.10 -28.47 -2.11
CA LYS A 199 -11.94 -29.01 -2.84
C LYS A 199 -12.27 -30.45 -3.23
N ILE A 200 -12.14 -30.79 -4.51
CA ILE A 200 -12.50 -32.09 -5.07
C ILE A 200 -11.23 -32.89 -5.39
N GLY A 201 -11.17 -34.11 -4.90
CA GLY A 201 -10.13 -35.05 -5.24
C GLY A 201 -10.23 -35.51 -6.71
N LEU A 202 -9.18 -35.29 -7.51
CA LEU A 202 -9.19 -35.63 -8.94
C LEU A 202 -9.25 -37.12 -9.20
N ALA A 203 -8.80 -37.95 -8.25
CA ALA A 203 -8.75 -39.40 -8.41
C ALA A 203 -10.12 -40.08 -8.24
N ASP A 204 -10.98 -39.54 -7.39
CA ASP A 204 -12.23 -40.19 -6.98
C ASP A 204 -13.47 -39.30 -7.06
N GLY A 205 -13.30 -38.00 -7.36
CA GLY A 205 -14.37 -37.02 -7.46
C GLY A 205 -15.03 -36.69 -6.13
N ARG A 206 -14.45 -37.08 -4.99
CA ARG A 206 -14.99 -36.81 -3.66
C ARG A 206 -14.50 -35.48 -3.12
N ILE A 207 -15.30 -34.90 -2.20
CA ILE A 207 -14.86 -33.73 -1.45
C ILE A 207 -13.76 -34.16 -0.49
N CYS A 208 -12.53 -33.64 -0.66
CA CYS A 208 -11.39 -33.92 0.19
C CYS A 208 -11.15 -32.81 1.24
N GLY A 209 -11.76 -31.66 1.09
CA GLY A 209 -11.68 -30.53 2.00
C GLY A 209 -12.48 -29.35 1.49
N VAL A 210 -12.38 -28.24 2.20
CA VAL A 210 -13.02 -26.97 1.78
C VAL A 210 -12.06 -25.82 2.04
N GLU A 211 -12.20 -24.76 1.25
CA GLU A 211 -11.51 -23.47 1.47
C GLU A 211 -12.49 -22.47 2.09
N ALA A 212 -12.05 -21.84 3.18
CA ALA A 212 -12.80 -20.80 3.88
C ALA A 212 -12.51 -19.43 3.23
N LEU A 213 -13.53 -18.84 2.67
CA LEU A 213 -13.44 -17.61 1.90
C LEU A 213 -14.22 -16.49 2.60
N LEU A 214 -13.51 -15.45 3.01
CA LEU A 214 -14.10 -14.28 3.65
C LEU A 214 -14.99 -13.52 2.67
N ARG A 215 -16.17 -13.10 3.13
CA ARG A 215 -17.14 -12.30 2.37
C ARG A 215 -17.57 -11.10 3.19
N TRP A 216 -17.73 -9.98 2.50
CA TRP A 216 -18.23 -8.76 3.10
C TRP A 216 -19.39 -8.19 2.30
N HIS A 217 -20.55 -8.15 2.94
CA HIS A 217 -21.76 -7.58 2.38
C HIS A 217 -22.08 -6.25 3.09
N ARG A 218 -22.18 -5.19 2.30
CA ARG A 218 -22.63 -3.88 2.81
C ARG A 218 -24.13 -3.74 2.62
N PRO A 219 -24.90 -3.40 3.66
CA PRO A 219 -26.34 -3.15 3.50
C PRO A 219 -26.60 -2.09 2.43
N GLY A 220 -27.47 -2.41 1.46
CA GLY A 220 -27.82 -1.51 0.36
C GLY A 220 -26.78 -1.37 -0.77
N HIS A 221 -25.70 -2.13 -0.74
CA HIS A 221 -24.64 -2.15 -1.77
C HIS A 221 -24.41 -3.56 -2.31
N ALA A 222 -23.74 -3.67 -3.45
CA ALA A 222 -23.25 -4.96 -3.93
C ALA A 222 -22.15 -5.50 -2.98
N ALA A 223 -22.00 -6.84 -2.98
CA ALA A 223 -20.92 -7.49 -2.24
C ALA A 223 -19.55 -6.94 -2.66
N VAL A 224 -18.70 -6.62 -1.69
CA VAL A 224 -17.35 -6.13 -1.97
C VAL A 224 -16.43 -7.31 -2.21
N SER A 225 -15.66 -7.28 -3.30
CA SER A 225 -14.71 -8.34 -3.62
C SER A 225 -13.57 -8.42 -2.57
N PRO A 226 -13.15 -9.62 -2.15
CA PRO A 226 -11.97 -9.81 -1.29
C PRO A 226 -10.70 -9.12 -1.86
N ALA A 227 -10.49 -9.15 -3.17
CA ALA A 227 -9.38 -8.47 -3.83
C ALA A 227 -9.37 -6.95 -3.59
N VAL A 228 -10.50 -6.35 -3.18
CA VAL A 228 -10.61 -4.93 -2.85
C VAL A 228 -10.46 -4.70 -1.35
N PHE A 229 -11.19 -5.45 -0.51
CA PHE A 229 -11.23 -5.13 0.91
C PHE A 229 -10.11 -5.79 1.74
N VAL A 230 -9.53 -6.89 1.31
CA VAL A 230 -8.41 -7.53 2.05
C VAL A 230 -7.16 -6.63 2.05
N PRO A 231 -6.69 -6.07 0.90
CA PRO A 231 -5.60 -5.10 0.93
C PRO A 231 -5.91 -3.83 1.75
N LEU A 232 -7.18 -3.44 1.85
CA LEU A 232 -7.58 -2.34 2.73
C LEU A 232 -7.46 -2.72 4.21
N LEU A 233 -7.87 -3.93 4.59
CA LEU A 233 -7.67 -4.44 5.97
C LEU A 233 -6.19 -4.44 6.36
N GLU A 234 -5.31 -4.85 5.44
CA GLU A 234 -3.85 -4.83 5.64
C GLU A 234 -3.35 -3.40 5.81
N SER A 235 -3.67 -2.50 4.88
CA SER A 235 -3.24 -1.10 4.95
C SER A 235 -3.73 -0.34 6.18
N LEU A 236 -4.87 -0.77 6.73
CA LEU A 236 -5.47 -0.21 7.95
C LEU A 236 -4.99 -0.90 9.24
N GLY A 237 -4.14 -1.95 9.14
CA GLY A 237 -3.69 -2.74 10.28
C GLY A 237 -4.81 -3.55 10.97
N LEU A 238 -5.86 -3.88 10.23
CA LEU A 238 -7.05 -4.58 10.76
C LEU A 238 -7.07 -6.07 10.40
N ILE A 239 -6.17 -6.52 9.53
CA ILE A 239 -6.18 -7.89 9.00
C ILE A 239 -5.98 -8.93 10.09
N SER A 240 -5.10 -8.71 11.06
CA SER A 240 -4.86 -9.66 12.16
C SER A 240 -6.11 -9.87 13.01
N ARG A 241 -6.86 -8.80 13.30
CA ARG A 241 -8.12 -8.90 14.06
C ARG A 241 -9.21 -9.66 13.30
N VAL A 242 -9.32 -9.42 12.00
CA VAL A 242 -10.27 -10.16 11.16
C VAL A 242 -9.84 -11.62 11.01
N GLY A 243 -8.56 -11.88 10.81
CA GLY A 243 -8.02 -13.23 10.71
C GLY A 243 -8.26 -14.07 11.97
N GLN A 244 -8.04 -13.49 13.15
CA GLN A 244 -8.38 -14.15 14.42
C GLN A 244 -9.87 -14.53 14.46
N TRP A 245 -10.77 -13.63 14.07
CA TRP A 245 -12.19 -13.92 14.00
C TRP A 245 -12.52 -15.03 12.98
N VAL A 246 -11.89 -15.02 11.80
CA VAL A 246 -12.06 -16.06 10.78
C VAL A 246 -11.63 -17.42 11.31
N ILE A 247 -10.45 -17.53 11.94
CA ILE A 247 -9.93 -18.77 12.52
C ILE A 247 -10.92 -19.34 13.54
N ASP A 248 -11.43 -18.52 14.45
CA ASP A 248 -12.41 -18.97 15.45
C ASP A 248 -13.72 -19.44 14.81
N ARG A 249 -14.24 -18.69 13.80
CA ARG A 249 -15.44 -19.09 13.06
C ARG A 249 -15.25 -20.40 12.31
N VAL A 250 -14.10 -20.59 11.68
CA VAL A 250 -13.75 -21.84 10.96
C VAL A 250 -13.68 -23.00 11.95
N CYS A 251 -12.98 -22.85 13.06
CA CYS A 251 -12.91 -23.89 14.09
C CYS A 251 -14.27 -24.26 14.65
N SER A 252 -15.11 -23.25 14.93
CA SER A 252 -16.50 -23.47 15.35
C SER A 252 -17.32 -24.25 14.31
N GLN A 253 -17.14 -23.93 13.03
CA GLN A 253 -17.84 -24.60 11.93
C GLN A 253 -17.37 -26.06 11.75
N ILE A 254 -16.07 -26.34 11.86
CA ILE A 254 -15.55 -27.72 11.83
C ILE A 254 -16.16 -28.55 12.95
N ALA A 255 -16.19 -28.02 14.18
CA ALA A 255 -16.79 -28.70 15.32
C ALA A 255 -18.30 -28.96 15.10
N GLN A 256 -19.01 -28.03 14.46
CA GLN A 256 -20.42 -28.22 14.12
C GLN A 256 -20.60 -29.32 13.07
N TRP A 257 -19.78 -29.38 12.03
CA TRP A 257 -19.85 -30.44 11.01
C TRP A 257 -19.55 -31.82 11.59
N GLN A 258 -18.56 -31.95 12.46
CA GLN A 258 -18.28 -33.22 13.16
C GLN A 258 -19.48 -33.70 13.97
N ARG A 259 -20.13 -32.79 14.72
CA ARG A 259 -21.33 -33.12 15.49
C ARG A 259 -22.53 -33.50 14.61
N SER A 260 -22.60 -32.96 13.39
CA SER A 260 -23.65 -33.28 12.41
C SER A 260 -23.39 -34.56 11.64
N GLY A 261 -22.29 -35.26 11.88
CA GLY A 261 -21.94 -36.51 11.20
C GLY A 261 -21.38 -36.34 9.78
N LEU A 262 -20.99 -35.13 9.39
CA LEU A 262 -20.34 -34.87 8.09
C LEU A 262 -18.87 -35.34 8.03
N GLY A 263 -18.38 -35.93 9.12
CA GLY A 263 -17.02 -36.45 9.18
C GLY A 263 -15.94 -35.38 9.42
N SER A 264 -14.70 -35.75 9.19
CA SER A 264 -13.53 -34.91 9.40
C SER A 264 -13.14 -34.24 8.08
N LEU A 265 -13.75 -33.07 7.77
CA LEU A 265 -13.39 -32.25 6.63
C LEU A 265 -12.24 -31.32 7.00
N GLN A 266 -11.16 -31.33 6.21
CA GLN A 266 -10.09 -30.34 6.32
C GLN A 266 -10.55 -28.99 5.79
N VAL A 267 -10.25 -27.91 6.52
CA VAL A 267 -10.60 -26.56 6.13
C VAL A 267 -9.32 -25.74 5.97
N ALA A 268 -9.15 -25.18 4.77
CA ALA A 268 -8.07 -24.28 4.46
C ALA A 268 -8.48 -22.83 4.72
N VAL A 269 -7.58 -22.04 5.29
CA VAL A 269 -7.76 -20.60 5.60
C VAL A 269 -6.60 -19.82 5.03
N ASN A 270 -6.92 -18.81 4.23
CA ASN A 270 -5.92 -17.86 3.71
C ASN A 270 -5.39 -16.95 4.82
N VAL A 271 -4.06 -16.82 4.90
CA VAL A 271 -3.36 -15.99 5.87
C VAL A 271 -2.40 -15.05 5.16
N SER A 272 -2.40 -13.77 5.54
CA SER A 272 -1.49 -12.78 4.97
C SER A 272 -0.12 -12.77 5.66
N ALA A 273 0.92 -12.28 4.96
CA ALA A 273 2.24 -12.08 5.53
C ALA A 273 2.20 -11.23 6.81
N GLN A 274 1.41 -10.16 6.81
CA GLN A 274 1.27 -9.26 7.96
C GLN A 274 0.72 -9.98 9.20
N GLN A 275 -0.21 -10.92 9.05
CA GLN A 275 -0.73 -11.71 10.17
C GLN A 275 0.35 -12.60 10.81
N ILE A 276 1.30 -13.10 10.02
CA ILE A 276 2.40 -13.92 10.53
C ILE A 276 3.46 -13.06 11.21
N CYS A 277 3.78 -11.89 10.60
CA CYS A 277 4.88 -11.04 11.08
C CYS A 277 4.48 -10.17 12.27
N GLU A 278 3.28 -9.62 12.27
CA GLU A 278 2.82 -8.61 13.25
C GLU A 278 1.76 -9.18 14.21
N GLY A 279 1.14 -10.30 13.85
CA GLY A 279 0.09 -10.95 14.62
C GLY A 279 0.61 -12.04 15.57
N ASP A 280 -0.28 -12.53 16.38
CA ASP A 280 -0.05 -13.66 17.27
C ASP A 280 -0.74 -14.93 16.71
N LEU A 281 -0.52 -15.17 15.40
CA LEU A 281 -1.22 -16.21 14.63
C LEU A 281 -1.15 -17.60 15.28
N VAL A 282 0.02 -17.96 15.77
CA VAL A 282 0.24 -19.29 16.43
C VAL A 282 -0.67 -19.43 17.64
N ASN A 283 -0.66 -18.46 18.55
CA ASN A 283 -1.50 -18.49 19.74
C ASN A 283 -3.00 -18.39 19.42
N ASP A 284 -3.37 -17.63 18.38
CA ASP A 284 -4.76 -17.53 17.94
C ASP A 284 -5.28 -18.88 17.43
N ILE A 285 -4.48 -19.59 16.63
CA ILE A 285 -4.81 -20.92 16.12
C ILE A 285 -4.88 -21.94 17.28
N GLU A 286 -3.86 -21.97 18.14
CA GLU A 286 -3.85 -22.91 19.29
C GLU A 286 -5.05 -22.70 20.21
N ARG A 287 -5.37 -21.44 20.52
CA ARG A 287 -6.51 -21.09 21.36
C ARG A 287 -7.83 -21.55 20.74
N SER A 288 -8.03 -21.31 19.44
CA SER A 288 -9.26 -21.70 18.74
C SER A 288 -9.39 -23.23 18.62
N LEU A 289 -8.31 -23.95 18.30
CA LEU A 289 -8.30 -25.41 18.26
C LEU A 289 -8.65 -26.02 19.63
N LYS A 290 -8.05 -25.49 20.71
CA LYS A 290 -8.33 -25.93 22.09
C LYS A 290 -9.77 -25.63 22.52
N ALA A 291 -10.26 -24.42 22.22
CA ALA A 291 -11.62 -24.00 22.59
C ALA A 291 -12.70 -24.87 21.95
N HIS A 292 -12.47 -25.30 20.71
CA HIS A 292 -13.41 -26.13 19.96
C HIS A 292 -13.07 -27.63 20.00
N GLN A 293 -12.02 -28.05 20.74
CA GLN A 293 -11.57 -29.44 20.91
C GLN A 293 -11.31 -30.15 19.58
N LEU A 294 -10.63 -29.47 18.65
CA LEU A 294 -10.34 -29.96 17.30
C LEU A 294 -8.98 -30.60 17.19
N ASP A 295 -8.88 -31.62 16.31
CA ASP A 295 -7.61 -32.11 15.82
C ASP A 295 -6.96 -31.06 14.92
N PRO A 296 -5.72 -30.62 15.18
CA PRO A 296 -5.02 -29.63 14.38
C PRO A 296 -4.91 -29.97 12.88
N HIS A 297 -4.89 -31.24 12.53
CA HIS A 297 -4.85 -31.70 11.13
C HIS A 297 -6.10 -31.30 10.30
N LEU A 298 -7.18 -30.89 10.95
CA LEU A 298 -8.38 -30.40 10.28
C LEU A 298 -8.25 -28.97 9.79
N LEU A 299 -7.26 -28.22 10.25
CA LEU A 299 -6.97 -26.87 9.83
C LEU A 299 -5.77 -26.84 8.89
N GLU A 300 -5.91 -26.17 7.76
CA GLU A 300 -4.85 -25.88 6.81
C GLU A 300 -4.68 -24.36 6.70
N VAL A 301 -3.44 -23.87 6.75
CA VAL A 301 -3.08 -22.47 6.53
C VAL A 301 -2.53 -22.34 5.11
N GLU A 302 -3.15 -21.51 4.30
CA GLU A 302 -2.74 -21.19 2.95
C GLU A 302 -2.04 -19.84 2.91
N LEU A 303 -0.87 -19.79 2.26
CA LEU A 303 -0.01 -18.61 2.14
C LEU A 303 0.31 -18.38 0.68
N THR A 304 0.33 -17.12 0.26
CA THR A 304 0.82 -16.79 -1.08
C THR A 304 2.36 -16.90 -1.15
N GLU A 305 2.90 -17.17 -2.33
CA GLU A 305 4.36 -17.19 -2.57
C GLU A 305 5.02 -15.89 -2.10
N GLY A 306 4.40 -14.72 -2.37
CA GLY A 306 4.89 -13.41 -1.93
C GLY A 306 5.00 -13.27 -0.41
N SER A 307 4.08 -13.90 0.34
CA SER A 307 4.10 -13.90 1.81
C SER A 307 5.32 -14.63 2.40
N LEU A 308 5.87 -15.59 1.66
CA LEU A 308 7.08 -16.33 2.07
C LEU A 308 8.37 -15.59 1.73
N MET A 309 8.33 -14.69 0.74
CA MET A 309 9.51 -13.89 0.33
C MET A 309 9.90 -12.85 1.38
N GLU A 310 9.00 -12.44 2.25
CA GLU A 310 9.29 -11.65 3.45
C GLU A 310 9.97 -12.50 4.55
N ASN A 311 10.95 -13.32 4.15
CA ASN A 311 11.61 -14.38 4.90
C ASN A 311 12.33 -13.86 6.17
N THR A 312 11.55 -13.44 7.16
CA THR A 312 12.07 -13.08 8.49
C THR A 312 12.26 -14.33 9.34
N PRO A 313 13.25 -14.37 10.24
CA PRO A 313 13.40 -15.49 11.19
C PRO A 313 12.11 -15.77 11.98
N HIS A 314 11.29 -14.74 12.23
CA HIS A 314 10.01 -14.87 12.92
C HIS A 314 8.98 -15.64 12.07
N THR A 315 8.86 -15.31 10.78
CA THR A 315 7.95 -16.00 9.84
C THR A 315 8.24 -17.49 9.79
N VAL A 316 9.50 -17.84 9.58
CA VAL A 316 9.95 -19.26 9.54
C VAL A 316 9.64 -19.97 10.86
N SER A 317 9.96 -19.35 11.99
CA SER A 317 9.69 -19.92 13.32
C SER A 317 8.20 -20.16 13.55
N SER A 318 7.33 -19.22 13.18
CA SER A 318 5.88 -19.34 13.33
C SER A 318 5.32 -20.50 12.49
N LEU A 319 5.77 -20.64 11.23
CA LEU A 319 5.35 -21.72 10.35
C LEU A 319 5.81 -23.09 10.85
N LEU A 320 7.06 -23.18 11.35
CA LEU A 320 7.55 -24.42 11.94
C LEU A 320 6.74 -24.81 13.18
N THR A 321 6.41 -23.85 14.05
CA THR A 321 5.58 -24.09 15.23
C THR A 321 4.17 -24.58 14.85
N LEU A 322 3.52 -23.96 13.85
CA LEU A 322 2.21 -24.42 13.37
C LEU A 322 2.27 -25.85 12.83
N ARG A 323 3.32 -26.20 12.09
CA ARG A 323 3.53 -27.56 11.61
C ARG A 323 3.73 -28.55 12.77
N ASP A 324 4.51 -28.16 13.77
CA ASP A 324 4.79 -29.03 14.93
C ASP A 324 3.54 -29.26 15.80
N ILE A 325 2.59 -28.29 15.81
CA ILE A 325 1.27 -28.47 16.42
C ILE A 325 0.41 -29.46 15.62
N GLY A 326 0.68 -29.64 14.33
CA GLY A 326 -0.06 -30.53 13.43
C GLY A 326 -0.97 -29.80 12.44
N VAL A 327 -0.91 -28.48 12.38
CA VAL A 327 -1.62 -27.69 11.36
C VAL A 327 -0.94 -27.86 10.02
N LYS A 328 -1.71 -28.10 8.97
CA LYS A 328 -1.18 -28.24 7.62
C LYS A 328 -0.88 -26.84 7.03
N ILE A 329 0.21 -26.76 6.27
CA ILE A 329 0.62 -25.52 5.58
C ILE A 329 0.69 -25.81 4.09
N SER A 330 0.11 -24.95 3.29
CA SER A 330 0.16 -24.98 1.83
C SER A 330 0.51 -23.61 1.26
N ILE A 331 1.08 -23.62 0.06
CA ILE A 331 1.41 -22.40 -0.69
C ILE A 331 0.40 -22.28 -1.81
N ASP A 332 -0.29 -21.15 -1.83
CA ASP A 332 -1.25 -20.79 -2.87
C ASP A 332 -0.63 -19.81 -3.88
N ASP A 333 -1.27 -19.65 -5.04
CA ASP A 333 -0.83 -18.77 -6.13
C ASP A 333 0.63 -19.02 -6.59
N PHE A 334 1.10 -20.26 -6.52
CA PHE A 334 2.47 -20.63 -6.89
C PHE A 334 2.76 -20.30 -8.37
N GLY A 335 3.88 -19.59 -8.62
CA GLY A 335 4.31 -19.19 -9.96
C GLY A 335 3.77 -17.82 -10.41
N THR A 336 3.06 -17.08 -9.56
CA THR A 336 2.64 -15.70 -9.83
C THR A 336 3.62 -14.68 -9.27
N GLY A 337 4.56 -15.12 -8.42
CA GLY A 337 5.69 -14.34 -7.93
C GLY A 337 6.88 -14.33 -8.90
N TYR A 338 7.90 -13.50 -8.62
CA TYR A 338 9.13 -13.41 -9.41
C TYR A 338 10.10 -14.54 -9.08
#